data_07c0faaedb36c2c021881c5d00f883e2
#
_entry.id   07c0faaedb36c2c021881c5d00f883e2
#
_cell.length_a   1.000
_cell.length_b   1.000
_cell.length_c   1.000
_cell.angle_alpha   90.00
_cell.angle_beta   90.00
_cell.angle_gamma   90.00
#
_symmetry.space_group_name_H-M   'P 1'
#
loop_
_entity.id
_entity.type
_entity.pdbx_description
1 polymer ?
#
loop_
_entity_poly.entity_id
_entity_poly.type
_entity_poly.pdbx_seq_one_letter_code
_entity_poly.pdbx_strand_id
1 'polypeptide(L)'
;MTNIRRLTLTMIGLLLCGALVCVPNSWAQAPQRAPILDQVAKTYGVDSWDKVDAIRYTWNGEITGLFKAAHKWEWEPKTGKVSYEGTDKDGKPVNVSYVRTDLSSQSDAVKNQVDPSFVNDNYWVLFPFHAYWDKSASAIDQGKFNLPVGPGTADLVPIKYPADVGYTPGDIWDLYVGKDNRVVYFDYHRGGAKPPSRVFATWAGYKKAGPILFSTEHKGTADGKPLHIFISDVAVKLTGSDKWMPAQ
;
A
#
# COMPACT_ATOMS: atom_id res chain seq x y z
N MET A 1 2.60 48.40 -87.98
CA MET A 1 3.89 47.98 -87.36
C MET A 1 3.68 47.82 -85.90
N THR A 2 3.36 46.66 -85.42
CA THR A 2 3.04 46.44 -84.02
C THR A 2 3.66 45.12 -83.58
N ASN A 3 4.66 45.21 -82.70
CA ASN A 3 5.41 44.11 -82.18
C ASN A 3 4.60 43.45 -81.00
N ILE A 4 4.27 42.21 -81.16
CA ILE A 4 3.67 41.37 -80.06
C ILE A 4 4.83 40.67 -79.34
N ARG A 5 5.07 41.03 -78.08
CA ARG A 5 5.96 40.29 -77.17
C ARG A 5 5.19 39.17 -76.52
N ARG A 6 5.66 37.94 -76.70
CA ARG A 6 5.18 36.77 -75.99
C ARG A 6 5.73 36.74 -74.56
N LEU A 7 4.82 36.67 -73.57
CA LEU A 7 5.16 36.47 -72.19
C LEU A 7 5.15 34.96 -71.95
N THR A 8 6.30 34.42 -71.52
CA THR A 8 6.45 33.03 -71.10
C THR A 8 6.16 32.99 -69.59
N LEU A 9 5.12 32.28 -69.20
CA LEU A 9 4.75 32.04 -67.80
C LEU A 9 5.52 30.81 -67.28
N THR A 10 6.45 31.01 -66.36
CA THR A 10 7.16 29.92 -65.68
C THR A 10 6.37 29.53 -64.46
N MET A 11 5.76 28.30 -64.44
CA MET A 11 5.14 27.73 -63.27
C MET A 11 6.23 27.20 -62.32
N ILE A 12 6.35 27.81 -61.16
CA ILE A 12 7.13 27.27 -60.04
C ILE A 12 6.24 26.36 -59.24
N GLY A 13 6.47 25.05 -59.38
CA GLY A 13 5.80 24.03 -58.55
C GLY A 13 6.39 24.05 -57.12
N LEU A 14 5.59 24.43 -56.13
CA LEU A 14 5.89 24.28 -54.72
C LEU A 14 5.65 22.83 -54.30
N LEU A 15 6.73 22.06 -54.07
CA LEU A 15 6.63 20.75 -53.41
C LEU A 15 6.46 21.01 -51.88
N LEU A 16 5.24 20.85 -51.36
CA LEU A 16 4.99 20.70 -49.92
C LEU A 16 5.49 19.33 -49.47
N CYS A 17 6.68 19.23 -48.91
CA CYS A 17 7.10 18.10 -48.10
C CYS A 17 6.32 18.14 -46.78
N GLY A 18 5.23 17.36 -46.70
CA GLY A 18 4.54 17.10 -45.46
C GLY A 18 5.43 16.25 -44.51
N ALA A 19 6.07 16.87 -43.52
CA ALA A 19 6.72 16.17 -42.44
C ALA A 19 5.63 15.47 -41.61
N LEU A 20 5.48 14.15 -41.77
CA LEU A 20 4.74 13.32 -40.79
C LEU A 20 5.47 13.41 -39.45
N VAL A 21 4.95 14.23 -38.56
CA VAL A 21 5.34 14.20 -37.14
C VAL A 21 4.79 12.90 -36.57
N CYS A 22 5.62 11.85 -36.51
CA CYS A 22 5.34 10.69 -35.67
C CYS A 22 5.31 11.16 -34.22
N VAL A 23 4.13 11.43 -33.69
CA VAL A 23 3.92 11.58 -32.24
C VAL A 23 4.15 10.19 -31.64
N PRO A 24 5.19 9.98 -30.82
CA PRO A 24 5.32 8.71 -30.14
C PRO A 24 4.07 8.53 -29.25
N ASN A 25 3.28 7.50 -29.52
CA ASN A 25 2.27 7.05 -28.58
C ASN A 25 3.03 6.72 -27.29
N SER A 26 2.98 7.60 -26.31
CA SER A 26 3.40 7.30 -24.95
C SER A 26 2.40 6.30 -24.36
N TRP A 27 2.64 5.03 -24.66
CA TRP A 27 2.01 3.94 -23.91
C TRP A 27 2.43 4.18 -22.46
N ALA A 28 1.48 4.45 -21.59
CA ALA A 28 1.79 4.57 -20.17
C ALA A 28 2.52 3.29 -19.74
N GLN A 29 3.81 3.43 -19.47
CA GLN A 29 4.64 2.29 -19.09
C GLN A 29 4.06 1.73 -17.78
N ALA A 30 3.84 0.41 -17.73
CA ALA A 30 3.36 -0.24 -16.51
C ALA A 30 4.28 0.16 -15.33
N PRO A 31 3.72 0.36 -14.12
CA PRO A 31 4.53 0.76 -12.97
C PRO A 31 5.70 -0.20 -12.76
N GLN A 32 6.90 0.36 -12.55
CA GLN A 32 8.09 -0.44 -12.29
C GLN A 32 7.91 -1.19 -10.96
N ARG A 33 8.26 -2.47 -10.94
CA ARG A 33 8.21 -3.31 -9.73
C ARG A 33 9.58 -3.90 -9.44
N ALA A 34 10.09 -3.64 -8.24
CA ALA A 34 11.37 -4.20 -7.79
C ALA A 34 11.21 -5.72 -7.52
N PRO A 35 12.07 -6.59 -8.13
CA PRO A 35 11.98 -8.05 -7.92
C PRO A 35 12.13 -8.49 -6.46
N ILE A 36 12.78 -7.69 -5.61
CA ILE A 36 12.90 -7.96 -4.17
C ILE A 36 11.53 -8.07 -3.49
N LEU A 37 10.48 -7.39 -3.98
CA LEU A 37 9.14 -7.50 -3.42
C LEU A 37 8.53 -8.89 -3.54
N ASP A 38 8.91 -9.65 -4.57
CA ASP A 38 8.49 -11.05 -4.72
C ASP A 38 9.11 -11.91 -3.61
N GLN A 39 10.38 -11.67 -3.28
CA GLN A 39 11.08 -12.37 -2.20
C GLN A 39 10.50 -11.99 -0.83
N VAL A 40 10.22 -10.71 -0.61
CA VAL A 40 9.53 -10.23 0.59
C VAL A 40 8.18 -10.92 0.72
N ALA A 41 7.31 -10.86 -0.27
CA ALA A 41 5.97 -11.45 -0.22
C ALA A 41 6.03 -12.98 0.05
N LYS A 42 6.97 -13.70 -0.58
CA LYS A 42 7.18 -15.14 -0.31
C LYS A 42 7.61 -15.40 1.12
N THR A 43 8.50 -14.58 1.67
CA THR A 43 8.93 -14.68 3.08
C THR A 43 7.77 -14.51 4.04
N TYR A 44 6.79 -13.65 3.70
CA TYR A 44 5.59 -13.45 4.50
C TYR A 44 4.48 -14.48 4.24
N GLY A 45 4.64 -15.36 3.23
CA GLY A 45 3.75 -16.50 2.99
C GLY A 45 2.74 -16.30 1.87
N VAL A 46 3.02 -15.41 0.89
CA VAL A 46 2.10 -15.14 -0.22
C VAL A 46 1.75 -16.39 -1.02
N ASP A 47 2.66 -17.36 -1.15
CA ASP A 47 2.43 -18.62 -1.86
C ASP A 47 1.35 -19.51 -1.20
N SER A 48 0.96 -19.20 0.03
CA SER A 48 -0.11 -19.89 0.76
C SER A 48 -1.35 -19.04 1.00
N TRP A 49 -1.38 -17.84 0.42
CA TRP A 49 -2.47 -16.89 0.67
C TRP A 49 -3.83 -17.37 0.18
N ASP A 50 -3.88 -18.12 -0.91
CA ASP A 50 -5.09 -18.76 -1.45
C ASP A 50 -5.77 -19.73 -0.47
N LYS A 51 -4.99 -20.25 0.52
CA LYS A 51 -5.49 -21.13 1.57
C LYS A 51 -6.02 -20.38 2.78
N VAL A 52 -5.89 -19.08 2.85
CA VAL A 52 -6.38 -18.26 3.96
C VAL A 52 -7.85 -17.95 3.76
N ASP A 53 -8.72 -18.46 4.64
CA ASP A 53 -10.15 -18.17 4.64
C ASP A 53 -10.48 -16.96 5.49
N ALA A 54 -9.80 -16.81 6.65
CA ALA A 54 -9.99 -15.64 7.48
C ALA A 54 -8.72 -15.27 8.27
N ILE A 55 -8.60 -14.00 8.58
CA ILE A 55 -7.59 -13.43 9.48
C ILE A 55 -8.30 -12.63 10.55
N ARG A 56 -7.89 -12.78 11.81
CA ARG A 56 -8.31 -11.89 12.88
C ARG A 56 -7.12 -11.30 13.58
N TYR A 57 -7.27 -10.07 14.06
CA TYR A 57 -6.26 -9.36 14.83
C TYR A 57 -6.89 -8.20 15.60
N THR A 58 -6.20 -7.75 16.65
CA THR A 58 -6.47 -6.47 17.31
C THR A 58 -5.33 -5.53 16.94
N TRP A 59 -5.65 -4.48 16.18
CA TRP A 59 -4.73 -3.38 15.90
C TRP A 59 -4.80 -2.40 17.07
N ASN A 60 -3.63 -2.06 17.63
CA ASN A 60 -3.52 -1.09 18.71
C ASN A 60 -2.55 0.01 18.25
N GLY A 61 -2.97 1.27 18.33
CA GLY A 61 -2.16 2.42 17.96
C GLY A 61 -2.14 3.48 19.04
N GLU A 62 -0.95 4.02 19.32
CA GLU A 62 -0.75 5.11 20.26
C GLU A 62 0.28 6.11 19.71
N ILE A 63 -0.11 7.39 19.66
CA ILE A 63 0.79 8.53 19.47
C ILE A 63 0.71 9.37 20.73
N THR A 64 1.80 9.47 21.44
CA THR A 64 1.85 10.11 22.76
C THR A 64 1.24 11.52 22.74
N GLY A 65 0.24 11.73 23.57
CA GLY A 65 -0.47 13.02 23.71
C GLY A 65 -1.41 13.39 22.57
N LEU A 66 -1.66 12.50 21.59
CA LEU A 66 -2.55 12.78 20.45
C LEU A 66 -3.63 11.73 20.24
N PHE A 67 -3.29 10.45 20.33
CA PHE A 67 -4.16 9.40 19.81
C PHE A 67 -3.89 8.10 20.55
N LYS A 68 -4.96 7.38 20.89
CA LYS A 68 -4.92 6.00 21.32
C LYS A 68 -6.19 5.29 20.89
N ALA A 69 -6.05 4.15 20.21
CA ALA A 69 -7.19 3.35 19.80
C ALA A 69 -6.83 1.86 19.78
N ALA A 70 -7.87 1.04 19.88
CA ALA A 70 -7.80 -0.40 19.66
C ALA A 70 -8.98 -0.82 18.79
N HIS A 71 -8.69 -1.53 17.71
CA HIS A 71 -9.67 -2.01 16.75
C HIS A 71 -9.50 -3.52 16.57
N LYS A 72 -10.55 -4.27 16.84
CA LYS A 72 -10.56 -5.72 16.64
C LYS A 72 -11.24 -6.04 15.32
N TRP A 73 -10.53 -6.76 14.49
CA TRP A 73 -10.91 -7.10 13.14
C TRP A 73 -10.96 -8.60 12.93
N GLU A 74 -11.97 -9.06 12.17
CA GLU A 74 -11.97 -10.33 11.47
C GLU A 74 -12.27 -10.07 10.01
N TRP A 75 -11.42 -10.57 9.13
CA TRP A 75 -11.51 -10.35 7.69
C TRP A 75 -11.45 -11.68 6.93
N GLU A 76 -12.40 -11.88 6.04
CA GLU A 76 -12.44 -13.00 5.10
C GLU A 76 -12.01 -12.50 3.72
N PRO A 77 -10.74 -12.70 3.29
CA PRO A 77 -10.23 -12.13 2.03
C PRO A 77 -11.01 -12.58 0.79
N LYS A 78 -11.50 -13.83 0.79
CA LYS A 78 -12.20 -14.44 -0.36
C LYS A 78 -13.61 -13.92 -0.56
N THR A 79 -14.31 -13.59 0.50
CA THR A 79 -15.69 -13.10 0.48
C THR A 79 -15.76 -11.58 0.57
N GLY A 80 -14.68 -10.96 1.01
CA GLY A 80 -14.66 -9.52 1.32
C GLY A 80 -15.41 -9.15 2.60
N LYS A 81 -15.84 -10.13 3.41
CA LYS A 81 -16.53 -9.86 4.68
C LYS A 81 -15.55 -9.34 5.72
N VAL A 82 -15.93 -8.26 6.39
CA VAL A 82 -15.20 -7.63 7.48
C VAL A 82 -16.11 -7.53 8.69
N SER A 83 -15.60 -7.94 9.85
CA SER A 83 -16.24 -7.72 11.14
C SER A 83 -15.35 -6.80 11.98
N TYR A 84 -15.96 -5.83 12.63
CA TYR A 84 -15.33 -4.81 13.45
C TYR A 84 -15.92 -4.81 14.85
N GLU A 85 -15.03 -4.73 15.83
CA GLU A 85 -15.37 -4.48 17.23
C GLU A 85 -14.42 -3.41 17.78
N GLY A 86 -14.97 -2.31 18.26
CA GLY A 86 -14.18 -1.17 18.74
C GLY A 86 -15.06 -0.08 19.32
N THR A 87 -14.64 1.18 19.21
CA THR A 87 -15.41 2.33 19.65
C THR A 87 -15.53 3.37 18.54
N ASP A 88 -16.59 4.15 18.56
CA ASP A 88 -16.71 5.34 17.72
C ASP A 88 -15.91 6.52 18.30
N LYS A 89 -15.95 7.66 17.59
CA LYS A 89 -15.27 8.91 18.01
C LYS A 89 -15.75 9.44 19.38
N ASP A 90 -16.93 9.03 19.84
CA ASP A 90 -17.53 9.44 21.11
C ASP A 90 -17.27 8.39 22.21
N GLY A 91 -16.46 7.34 21.92
CA GLY A 91 -16.12 6.26 22.84
C GLY A 91 -17.23 5.22 23.02
N LYS A 92 -18.30 5.24 22.21
CA LYS A 92 -19.38 4.26 22.30
C LYS A 92 -18.99 2.96 21.59
N PRO A 93 -19.32 1.80 22.17
CA PRO A 93 -19.06 0.53 21.52
C PRO A 93 -19.69 0.42 20.13
N VAL A 94 -18.93 -0.06 19.18
CA VAL A 94 -19.38 -0.37 17.82
C VAL A 94 -19.04 -1.82 17.52
N ASN A 95 -20.06 -2.58 17.07
CA ASN A 95 -19.90 -3.95 16.59
C ASN A 95 -20.68 -4.06 15.28
N VAL A 96 -19.99 -4.27 14.17
CA VAL A 96 -20.61 -4.31 12.84
C VAL A 96 -19.89 -5.30 11.93
N SER A 97 -20.65 -5.96 11.08
CA SER A 97 -20.12 -6.77 9.98
C SER A 97 -20.71 -6.30 8.66
N TYR A 98 -19.87 -6.26 7.63
CA TYR A 98 -20.25 -5.82 6.29
C TYR A 98 -19.42 -6.57 5.23
N VAL A 99 -19.87 -6.51 3.98
CA VAL A 99 -19.13 -7.04 2.84
C VAL A 99 -18.61 -5.87 2.01
N ARG A 100 -17.32 -5.83 1.74
CA ARG A 100 -16.66 -4.68 1.08
C ARG A 100 -17.12 -4.48 -0.37
N THR A 101 -17.48 -5.54 -1.08
CA THR A 101 -18.05 -5.42 -2.43
C THR A 101 -19.40 -4.68 -2.44
N ASP A 102 -20.10 -4.66 -1.31
CA ASP A 102 -21.39 -4.00 -1.15
C ASP A 102 -21.30 -2.71 -0.33
N LEU A 103 -20.11 -2.10 -0.27
CA LEU A 103 -19.84 -0.92 0.57
C LEU A 103 -20.77 0.25 0.25
N SER A 104 -21.16 0.44 -1.01
CA SER A 104 -22.06 1.51 -1.44
C SER A 104 -23.45 1.43 -0.76
N SER A 105 -23.92 0.23 -0.41
CA SER A 105 -25.20 -0.02 0.25
C SER A 105 -25.15 0.07 1.78
N GLN A 106 -23.93 0.17 2.35
CA GLN A 106 -23.74 0.21 3.79
C GLN A 106 -24.14 1.58 4.39
N SER A 107 -24.28 1.60 5.72
CA SER A 107 -24.54 2.84 6.46
C SER A 107 -23.39 3.84 6.30
N ASP A 108 -23.69 5.14 6.50
CA ASP A 108 -22.67 6.19 6.44
C ASP A 108 -21.56 5.99 7.49
N ALA A 109 -21.89 5.43 8.66
CA ALA A 109 -20.89 5.08 9.67
C ALA A 109 -19.91 4.03 9.14
N VAL A 110 -20.39 2.98 8.46
CA VAL A 110 -19.52 1.98 7.84
C VAL A 110 -18.67 2.59 6.73
N LYS A 111 -19.28 3.33 5.80
CA LYS A 111 -18.60 3.93 4.64
C LYS A 111 -17.53 4.96 5.03
N ASN A 112 -17.82 5.78 6.03
CA ASN A 112 -17.01 6.96 6.33
C ASN A 112 -16.11 6.82 7.56
N GLN A 113 -16.29 5.76 8.36
CA GLN A 113 -15.50 5.53 9.58
C GLN A 113 -14.92 4.12 9.64
N VAL A 114 -15.76 3.07 9.57
CA VAL A 114 -15.30 1.70 9.81
C VAL A 114 -14.43 1.19 8.66
N ASP A 115 -14.88 1.26 7.39
CA ASP A 115 -14.10 0.76 6.26
C ASP A 115 -12.78 1.54 6.04
N PRO A 116 -12.74 2.86 6.15
CA PRO A 116 -11.47 3.60 6.13
C PRO A 116 -10.50 3.20 7.26
N SER A 117 -11.02 2.91 8.46
CA SER A 117 -10.20 2.41 9.57
C SER A 117 -9.70 0.99 9.29
N PHE A 118 -10.54 0.12 8.73
CA PHE A 118 -10.12 -1.21 8.31
C PHE A 118 -8.98 -1.14 7.30
N VAL A 119 -9.10 -0.32 6.26
CA VAL A 119 -8.07 -0.16 5.24
C VAL A 119 -6.77 0.34 5.87
N ASN A 120 -6.84 1.39 6.69
CA ASN A 120 -5.67 1.93 7.38
C ASN A 120 -4.96 0.84 8.22
N ASP A 121 -5.70 0.15 9.07
CA ASP A 121 -5.14 -0.84 9.99
C ASP A 121 -4.59 -2.06 9.25
N ASN A 122 -5.26 -2.47 8.17
CA ASN A 122 -4.84 -3.59 7.33
C ASN A 122 -3.49 -3.32 6.64
N TYR A 123 -3.24 -2.07 6.21
CA TYR A 123 -1.94 -1.68 5.67
C TYR A 123 -0.82 -1.79 6.72
N TRP A 124 -1.06 -1.39 7.97
CA TRP A 124 -0.08 -1.56 9.06
C TRP A 124 0.19 -3.02 9.43
N VAL A 125 -0.73 -3.93 9.16
CA VAL A 125 -0.58 -5.36 9.45
C VAL A 125 0.01 -6.13 8.28
N LEU A 126 -0.42 -5.83 7.06
CA LEU A 126 -0.17 -6.63 5.86
C LEU A 126 0.60 -5.87 4.75
N PHE A 127 1.30 -4.79 5.07
CA PHE A 127 1.98 -3.98 4.05
C PHE A 127 2.91 -4.79 3.11
N PRO A 128 3.68 -5.78 3.56
CA PRO A 128 4.47 -6.63 2.67
C PRO A 128 3.66 -7.34 1.57
N PHE A 129 2.39 -7.65 1.86
CA PHE A 129 1.46 -8.18 0.87
C PHE A 129 0.90 -7.08 -0.03
N HIS A 130 0.51 -5.93 0.53
CA HIS A 130 0.06 -4.78 -0.26
C HIS A 130 1.14 -4.33 -1.25
N ALA A 131 2.37 -4.21 -0.82
CA ALA A 131 3.51 -3.90 -1.68
C ALA A 131 3.63 -4.87 -2.88
N TYR A 132 3.21 -6.12 -2.72
CA TYR A 132 3.18 -7.13 -3.78
C TYR A 132 1.89 -7.08 -4.61
N TRP A 133 0.71 -6.86 -3.97
CA TRP A 133 -0.60 -6.92 -4.64
C TRP A 133 -0.94 -5.65 -5.41
N ASP A 134 -0.57 -4.48 -4.89
CA ASP A 134 -1.00 -3.18 -5.41
C ASP A 134 -0.26 -2.85 -6.70
N LYS A 135 -0.79 -3.33 -7.83
CA LYS A 135 -0.14 -3.23 -9.16
C LYS A 135 -0.04 -1.80 -9.69
N SER A 136 -0.80 -0.86 -9.13
CA SER A 136 -0.70 0.57 -9.47
C SER A 136 0.50 1.26 -8.83
N ALA A 137 1.03 0.72 -7.73
CA ALA A 137 2.21 1.27 -7.07
C ALA A 137 3.48 0.95 -7.85
N SER A 138 4.39 1.93 -7.96
CA SER A 138 5.74 1.72 -8.46
C SER A 138 6.69 1.41 -7.31
N ALA A 139 7.68 0.55 -7.55
CA ALA A 139 8.70 0.19 -6.57
C ALA A 139 10.06 0.07 -7.24
N ILE A 140 11.08 0.62 -6.60
CA ILE A 140 12.46 0.62 -7.10
C ILE A 140 13.36 0.09 -5.99
N ASP A 141 14.19 -0.92 -6.27
CA ASP A 141 15.25 -1.35 -5.38
C ASP A 141 16.45 -0.40 -5.55
N GLN A 142 16.77 0.37 -4.53
CA GLN A 142 17.89 1.30 -4.53
C GLN A 142 19.19 0.67 -4.01
N GLY A 143 19.15 -0.63 -3.62
CA GLY A 143 20.28 -1.35 -3.07
C GLY A 143 20.52 -1.05 -1.58
N LYS A 144 21.77 -1.25 -1.13
CA LYS A 144 22.14 -1.18 0.27
C LYS A 144 22.26 0.24 0.81
N PHE A 145 21.51 0.50 1.87
CA PHE A 145 21.59 1.73 2.66
C PHE A 145 21.88 1.39 4.12
N ASN A 146 22.50 2.32 4.84
CA ASN A 146 22.64 2.21 6.28
C ASN A 146 21.24 2.20 6.92
N LEU A 147 21.08 1.40 7.98
CA LEU A 147 19.85 1.46 8.76
C LEU A 147 19.68 2.86 9.35
N PRO A 148 18.46 3.38 9.37
CA PRO A 148 18.21 4.73 9.91
C PRO A 148 18.44 4.82 11.42
N VAL A 149 18.39 3.67 12.11
CA VAL A 149 18.69 3.56 13.54
C VAL A 149 19.53 2.31 13.81
N GLY A 150 20.61 2.45 14.55
CA GLY A 150 21.53 1.37 14.87
C GLY A 150 22.52 1.03 13.75
N PRO A 151 23.43 0.08 13.98
CA PRO A 151 24.40 -0.37 12.99
C PRO A 151 23.78 -1.36 12.01
N GLY A 152 24.31 -1.40 10.78
CA GLY A 152 23.94 -2.35 9.75
C GLY A 152 23.41 -1.71 8.47
N THR A 153 23.05 -2.57 7.51
CA THR A 153 22.52 -2.15 6.20
C THR A 153 21.29 -2.99 5.83
N ALA A 154 20.40 -2.39 5.05
CA ALA A 154 19.26 -3.05 4.42
C ALA A 154 19.09 -2.56 2.99
N ASP A 155 18.35 -3.27 2.18
CA ASP A 155 17.95 -2.78 0.86
C ASP A 155 16.83 -1.76 1.03
N LEU A 156 16.99 -0.56 0.46
CA LEU A 156 15.98 0.48 0.47
C LEU A 156 15.07 0.33 -0.75
N VAL A 157 13.78 0.15 -0.50
CA VAL A 157 12.77 -0.07 -1.54
C VAL A 157 11.64 0.95 -1.38
N PRO A 158 11.74 2.13 -2.02
CA PRO A 158 10.64 3.07 -2.10
C PRO A 158 9.47 2.49 -2.92
N ILE A 159 8.28 2.54 -2.34
CA ILE A 159 7.02 2.17 -2.97
C ILE A 159 6.16 3.41 -3.04
N LYS A 160 5.79 3.83 -4.26
CA LYS A 160 5.05 5.07 -4.52
C LYS A 160 3.69 4.75 -5.13
N TYR A 161 2.64 5.22 -4.47
CA TYR A 161 1.27 5.12 -4.94
C TYR A 161 0.91 6.30 -5.84
N PRO A 162 0.08 6.09 -6.88
CA PRO A 162 -0.43 7.17 -7.71
C PRO A 162 -1.22 8.20 -6.88
N ALA A 163 -1.20 9.46 -7.30
CA ALA A 163 -1.84 10.54 -6.56
C ALA A 163 -3.38 10.57 -6.70
N ASP A 164 -3.94 9.83 -7.65
CA ASP A 164 -5.32 9.95 -8.12
C ASP A 164 -6.13 8.67 -8.03
N VAL A 165 -5.54 7.55 -7.57
CA VAL A 165 -6.21 6.25 -7.49
C VAL A 165 -5.92 5.51 -6.18
N GLY A 166 -6.85 4.63 -5.79
CA GLY A 166 -6.70 3.72 -4.67
C GLY A 166 -7.07 4.33 -3.31
N TYR A 167 -6.73 3.61 -2.26
CA TYR A 167 -7.01 3.98 -0.86
C TYR A 167 -5.93 4.86 -0.24
N THR A 168 -4.75 4.92 -0.87
CA THR A 168 -3.54 5.59 -0.36
C THR A 168 -2.97 6.56 -1.42
N PRO A 169 -3.77 7.51 -1.93
CA PRO A 169 -3.39 8.36 -3.04
C PRO A 169 -2.18 9.23 -2.69
N GLY A 170 -1.09 9.05 -3.46
CA GLY A 170 0.16 9.80 -3.29
C GLY A 170 1.04 9.36 -2.12
N ASP A 171 0.68 8.29 -1.41
CA ASP A 171 1.49 7.77 -0.31
C ASP A 171 2.81 7.19 -0.82
N ILE A 172 3.85 7.30 0.02
CA ILE A 172 5.15 6.70 -0.22
C ILE A 172 5.52 5.86 1.01
N TRP A 173 6.01 4.66 0.76
CA TRP A 173 6.56 3.76 1.78
C TRP A 173 7.99 3.41 1.42
N ASP A 174 8.95 3.91 2.18
CA ASP A 174 10.34 3.52 2.06
C ASP A 174 10.59 2.30 2.96
N LEU A 175 10.65 1.10 2.36
CA LEU A 175 10.92 -0.12 3.11
C LEU A 175 12.42 -0.38 3.19
N TYR A 176 12.88 -0.70 4.38
CA TYR A 176 14.22 -1.23 4.63
C TYR A 176 14.12 -2.76 4.77
N VAL A 177 14.61 -3.48 3.76
CA VAL A 177 14.50 -4.94 3.66
C VAL A 177 15.82 -5.58 4.10
N GLY A 178 15.78 -6.39 5.14
CA GLY A 178 16.93 -7.12 5.68
C GLY A 178 17.37 -8.27 4.78
N LYS A 179 18.50 -8.90 5.15
CA LYS A 179 19.12 -10.01 4.39
C LYS A 179 18.22 -11.25 4.27
N ASP A 180 17.28 -11.42 5.17
CA ASP A 180 16.30 -12.51 5.22
C ASP A 180 14.98 -12.17 4.53
N ASN A 181 14.98 -11.11 3.71
CA ASN A 181 13.83 -10.56 3.02
C ASN A 181 12.69 -10.11 3.96
N ARG A 182 12.99 -9.84 5.24
CA ARG A 182 12.04 -9.22 6.16
C ARG A 182 12.23 -7.71 6.15
N VAL A 183 11.14 -6.98 6.22
CA VAL A 183 11.18 -5.54 6.44
C VAL A 183 11.68 -5.30 7.88
N VAL A 184 12.65 -4.44 8.10
CA VAL A 184 13.18 -4.12 9.43
C VAL A 184 12.79 -2.74 9.91
N TYR A 185 12.61 -1.80 8.99
CA TYR A 185 12.11 -0.44 9.21
C TYR A 185 11.25 -0.01 8.03
N PHE A 186 10.41 0.98 8.26
CA PHE A 186 9.73 1.72 7.21
C PHE A 186 9.71 3.22 7.52
N ASP A 187 9.65 4.01 6.47
CA ASP A 187 9.42 5.45 6.53
C ASP A 187 8.23 5.77 5.61
N TYR A 188 7.08 5.99 6.22
CA TYR A 188 5.84 6.27 5.52
C TYR A 188 5.63 7.76 5.40
N HIS A 189 5.34 8.21 4.20
CA HIS A 189 5.00 9.58 3.86
C HIS A 189 3.58 9.61 3.30
N ARG A 190 2.69 10.26 4.01
CA ARG A 190 1.29 10.39 3.58
C ARG A 190 1.18 11.32 2.39
N GLY A 191 0.42 10.92 1.38
CA GLY A 191 -0.04 11.79 0.31
C GLY A 191 -0.95 12.90 0.83
N GLY A 192 -0.77 14.12 0.32
CA GLY A 192 -1.52 15.28 0.77
C GLY A 192 -0.99 15.92 2.07
N ALA A 193 -1.76 16.89 2.62
CA ALA A 193 -1.29 17.77 3.69
C ALA A 193 -1.82 17.44 5.10
N LYS A 194 -2.42 16.26 5.32
CA LYS A 194 -3.02 15.93 6.63
C LYS A 194 -2.03 15.28 7.58
N PRO A 195 -1.83 15.78 8.82
CA PRO A 195 -1.03 15.13 9.85
C PRO A 195 -1.65 13.79 10.32
N PRO A 196 -0.85 12.81 10.79
CA PRO A 196 0.61 12.80 10.66
C PRO A 196 1.00 12.64 9.19
N SER A 197 1.98 13.42 8.76
CA SER A 197 2.48 13.40 7.38
C SER A 197 3.59 12.38 7.18
N ARG A 198 4.31 12.03 8.26
CA ARG A 198 5.40 11.07 8.25
C ARG A 198 5.32 10.14 9.45
N VAL A 199 5.43 8.84 9.19
CA VAL A 199 5.57 7.82 10.22
C VAL A 199 6.83 7.00 9.94
N PHE A 200 7.77 7.06 10.85
CA PHE A 200 8.98 6.26 10.81
C PHE A 200 8.99 5.28 11.98
N ALA A 201 9.10 3.97 11.71
CA ALA A 201 9.11 2.98 12.78
C ALA A 201 9.81 1.67 12.39
N THR A 202 10.08 0.85 13.39
CA THR A 202 10.51 -0.54 13.22
C THR A 202 9.39 -1.39 12.60
N TRP A 203 9.80 -2.46 11.91
CA TRP A 203 8.92 -3.56 11.53
C TRP A 203 9.47 -4.80 12.21
N ALA A 204 8.89 -5.20 13.34
CA ALA A 204 9.47 -6.15 14.27
C ALA A 204 8.43 -7.04 14.95
N GLY A 205 8.85 -7.87 15.92
CA GLY A 205 7.94 -8.76 16.66
C GLY A 205 7.35 -9.85 15.77
N TYR A 206 8.19 -10.48 14.97
CA TYR A 206 7.77 -11.48 13.99
C TYR A 206 7.17 -12.72 14.62
N LYS A 207 5.96 -13.08 14.18
CA LYS A 207 5.23 -14.28 14.60
C LYS A 207 4.56 -14.94 13.40
N LYS A 208 4.41 -16.27 13.44
CA LYS A 208 3.70 -17.02 12.41
C LYS A 208 2.34 -17.49 12.90
N ALA A 209 1.30 -17.21 12.10
CA ALA A 209 0.00 -17.84 12.23
C ALA A 209 -0.21 -18.76 11.01
N GLY A 210 -0.10 -20.06 11.22
CA GLY A 210 -0.04 -21.01 10.11
C GLY A 210 1.10 -20.69 9.15
N PRO A 211 0.85 -20.57 7.83
CA PRO A 211 1.88 -20.26 6.85
C PRO A 211 2.21 -18.76 6.75
N ILE A 212 1.46 -17.88 7.40
CA ILE A 212 1.57 -16.43 7.26
C ILE A 212 2.46 -15.84 8.37
N LEU A 213 3.43 -15.03 7.97
CA LEU A 213 4.31 -14.28 8.86
C LEU A 213 3.74 -12.87 9.09
N PHE A 214 3.62 -12.49 10.35
CA PHE A 214 3.19 -11.15 10.76
C PHE A 214 4.31 -10.44 11.51
N SER A 215 4.39 -9.13 11.32
CA SER A 215 5.08 -8.25 12.25
C SER A 215 4.06 -7.72 13.24
N THR A 216 4.37 -7.80 14.53
CA THR A 216 3.42 -7.43 15.58
C THR A 216 3.85 -6.21 16.39
N GLU A 217 4.99 -5.58 16.05
CA GLU A 217 5.56 -4.45 16.79
C GLU A 217 6.12 -3.39 15.84
N HIS A 218 5.62 -2.17 15.94
CA HIS A 218 6.12 -1.01 15.22
C HIS A 218 6.33 0.13 16.22
N LYS A 219 7.60 0.42 16.55
CA LYS A 219 7.99 1.49 17.48
C LYS A 219 8.80 2.56 16.75
N GLY A 220 8.42 3.81 16.97
CA GLY A 220 9.07 4.91 16.26
C GLY A 220 8.45 6.26 16.54
N THR A 221 8.23 7.04 15.49
CA THR A 221 7.67 8.40 15.61
C THR A 221 6.65 8.68 14.52
N ALA A 222 5.67 9.51 14.85
CA ALA A 222 4.74 10.14 13.91
C ALA A 222 4.90 11.65 14.01
N ASP A 223 5.42 12.30 12.95
CA ASP A 223 5.82 13.72 12.95
C ASP A 223 6.65 14.11 14.19
N GLY A 224 7.63 13.24 14.54
CA GLY A 224 8.53 13.43 15.67
C GLY A 224 7.96 13.05 17.04
N LYS A 225 6.67 12.74 17.17
CA LYS A 225 6.07 12.28 18.43
C LYS A 225 6.19 10.77 18.57
N PRO A 226 6.46 10.25 19.79
CA PRO A 226 6.56 8.81 19.99
C PRO A 226 5.31 8.07 19.50
N LEU A 227 5.55 7.04 18.69
CA LEU A 227 4.53 6.15 18.12
C LEU A 227 4.77 4.72 18.59
N HIS A 228 3.70 4.04 18.96
CA HIS A 228 3.67 2.60 19.13
C HIS A 228 2.43 2.02 18.45
N ILE A 229 2.63 1.16 17.44
CA ILE A 229 1.59 0.30 16.89
C ILE A 229 1.95 -1.13 17.26
N PHE A 230 1.01 -1.86 17.85
CA PHE A 230 1.20 -3.28 18.11
C PHE A 230 -0.04 -4.07 17.76
N ILE A 231 0.19 -5.30 17.28
CA ILE A 231 -0.87 -6.19 16.80
C ILE A 231 -0.96 -7.37 17.76
N SER A 232 -2.11 -7.51 18.41
CA SER A 232 -2.40 -8.63 19.31
C SER A 232 -3.47 -9.56 18.71
N ASP A 233 -3.68 -10.71 19.35
CA ASP A 233 -4.71 -11.68 19.01
C ASP A 233 -4.70 -12.18 17.56
N VAL A 234 -3.53 -12.10 16.92
CA VAL A 234 -3.37 -12.51 15.52
C VAL A 234 -3.61 -13.99 15.38
N ALA A 235 -4.51 -14.35 14.48
CA ALA A 235 -4.72 -15.74 14.09
C ALA A 235 -5.22 -15.82 12.65
N VAL A 236 -4.98 -16.97 12.01
CA VAL A 236 -5.53 -17.28 10.69
C VAL A 236 -6.40 -18.52 10.74
N LYS A 237 -7.37 -18.59 9.83
CA LYS A 237 -8.16 -19.78 9.54
C LYS A 237 -7.83 -20.20 8.11
N LEU A 238 -7.55 -21.48 7.93
CA LEU A 238 -7.20 -22.03 6.63
C LEU A 238 -8.36 -22.82 6.04
N THR A 239 -8.41 -22.88 4.72
CA THR A 239 -9.41 -23.64 3.95
C THR A 239 -9.49 -25.08 4.42
N GLY A 240 -10.71 -25.54 4.67
CA GLY A 240 -10.99 -26.88 5.17
C GLY A 240 -10.78 -27.06 6.68
N SER A 241 -10.58 -25.97 7.43
CA SER A 241 -10.44 -26.01 8.89
C SER A 241 -11.27 -24.93 9.56
N ASP A 242 -12.06 -25.33 10.55
CA ASP A 242 -12.80 -24.38 11.42
C ASP A 242 -11.94 -23.83 12.58
N LYS A 243 -10.70 -24.30 12.69
CA LYS A 243 -9.81 -23.91 13.80
C LYS A 243 -9.00 -22.67 13.46
N TRP A 244 -8.96 -21.75 14.40
CA TRP A 244 -8.04 -20.65 14.39
C TRP A 244 -6.63 -21.09 14.79
N MET A 245 -5.63 -20.69 14.01
CA MET A 245 -4.21 -20.90 14.26
C MET A 245 -3.63 -19.59 14.79
N PRO A 246 -3.42 -19.45 16.12
CA PRO A 246 -2.86 -18.21 16.68
C PRO A 246 -1.40 -18.03 16.28
N ALA A 247 -0.98 -16.76 16.22
CA ALA A 247 0.40 -16.43 15.92
C ALA A 247 1.32 -16.72 17.12
N GLN A 248 2.47 -17.35 16.84
CA GLN A 248 3.49 -17.75 17.81
C GLN A 248 4.88 -17.24 17.40
#